data_2b73458cce4be9d5d4275039eb253867
#
_entry.id   2b73458cce4be9d5d4275039eb253867
#
_cell.length_a   1.000
_cell.length_b   1.000
_cell.length_c   1.000
_cell.angle_alpha   90.00
_cell.angle_beta   90.00
_cell.angle_gamma   90.00
#
_symmetry.space_group_name_H-M   'P 1'
#
loop_
_entity.id
_entity.type
_entity.pdbx_description
1 polymer ?
#
loop_
_entity_poly.entity_id
_entity_poly.type
_entity_poly.pdbx_seq_one_letter_code
_entity_poly.pdbx_strand_id
1 'polypeptide(L)'
;MERDLQEQACWLLLVFESGLSTRIVNDILIAWCYQLGRTLQEFFAAGAEEWSTTCHLKPEMIEKLERAKEKLVGQAFLVEQLAHDHIHLLTVLDDNYPKLLKSALKRNQTPPVLFYAGDLQLLDRTTIAIIGSRNAGETSLAFTRDVARYLAEQGANVISGNARGVDRTAYEGATSTEDGHTTVVLPHGVRKLSGVQMRNLLPRIEGGKVLLLSQFHPDAQWVVSRAMERNKVVTGLAQIVIVAEADTKGGTWDGANGALVQHRPLYVRQTESPPSLPGNQALIELGGHPLPWPVENPAETLSPLLQESVVVRQQQDGLSARPDQLSLLEAYATEDVAAHDHP
;
A
#
# COMPACT_ATOMS: atom_id res chain seq x y z
N MET A 1 -11.02 -1.78 18.61
CA MET A 1 -11.43 -0.68 19.53
C MET A 1 -11.04 0.62 18.83
N GLU A 2 -12.02 1.47 18.56
CA GLU A 2 -11.76 2.75 17.89
C GLU A 2 -10.88 3.61 18.80
N ARG A 3 -9.77 4.13 18.27
CA ARG A 3 -8.87 5.00 19.04
C ARG A 3 -9.57 6.30 19.37
N ASP A 4 -9.31 6.81 20.57
CA ASP A 4 -9.71 8.15 20.96
C ASP A 4 -9.19 9.19 19.93
N LEU A 5 -9.99 10.23 19.69
CA LEU A 5 -9.66 11.32 18.74
C LEU A 5 -8.31 11.97 19.05
N GLN A 6 -7.98 12.09 20.33
CA GLN A 6 -6.72 12.68 20.77
C GLN A 6 -5.52 11.78 20.44
N GLU A 7 -5.66 10.46 20.62
CA GLU A 7 -4.64 9.50 20.20
C GLU A 7 -4.44 9.53 18.68
N GLN A 8 -5.52 9.57 17.89
CA GLN A 8 -5.42 9.71 16.45
C GLN A 8 -4.72 11.01 16.03
N ALA A 9 -4.99 12.14 16.72
CA ALA A 9 -4.29 13.39 16.47
C ALA A 9 -2.79 13.29 16.77
N CYS A 10 -2.38 12.57 17.82
CA CYS A 10 -0.99 12.30 18.13
C CYS A 10 -0.30 11.44 17.05
N TRP A 11 -1.02 10.47 16.45
CA TRP A 11 -0.51 9.71 15.30
C TRP A 11 -0.25 10.62 14.10
N LEU A 12 -1.19 11.50 13.75
CA LEU A 12 -1.00 12.45 12.65
C LEU A 12 0.15 13.42 12.93
N LEU A 13 0.26 13.88 14.17
CA LEU A 13 1.33 14.77 14.61
C LEU A 13 2.69 14.12 14.44
N LEU A 14 2.88 12.88 14.92
CA LEU A 14 4.13 12.14 14.81
C LEU A 14 4.50 11.86 13.34
N VAL A 15 3.55 11.40 12.55
CA VAL A 15 3.83 10.93 11.18
C VAL A 15 4.04 12.09 10.20
N PHE A 16 3.27 13.17 10.31
CA PHE A 16 3.25 14.20 9.28
C PHE A 16 3.82 15.56 9.71
N GLU A 17 3.83 15.88 11.00
CA GLU A 17 4.22 17.19 11.49
C GLU A 17 5.58 17.20 12.22
N SER A 18 6.05 16.03 12.66
CA SER A 18 7.34 15.93 13.35
C SER A 18 8.54 16.20 12.45
N GLY A 19 8.40 16.08 11.13
CA GLY A 19 9.51 16.19 10.17
C GLY A 19 10.58 15.09 10.36
N LEU A 20 10.23 13.99 11.02
CA LEU A 20 11.06 12.79 11.14
C LEU A 20 10.89 11.89 9.91
N SER A 21 11.90 11.08 9.61
CA SER A 21 11.78 10.09 8.55
C SER A 21 10.88 8.93 8.96
N THR A 22 10.28 8.23 7.99
CA THR A 22 9.47 7.03 8.23
C THR A 22 10.20 6.00 9.08
N ARG A 23 11.51 5.82 8.90
CA ARG A 23 12.34 4.93 9.73
C ARG A 23 12.27 5.34 11.20
N ILE A 24 12.58 6.59 11.50
CA ILE A 24 12.61 7.09 12.89
C ILE A 24 11.23 7.04 13.53
N VAL A 25 10.17 7.37 12.76
CA VAL A 25 8.78 7.22 13.25
C VAL A 25 8.51 5.77 13.63
N ASN A 26 8.83 4.81 12.76
CA ASN A 26 8.64 3.40 13.06
C ASN A 26 9.51 2.92 14.23
N ASP A 27 10.73 3.44 14.41
CA ASP A 27 11.59 3.14 15.55
C ASP A 27 10.96 3.63 16.87
N ILE A 28 10.36 4.83 16.87
CA ILE A 28 9.61 5.35 18.03
C ILE A 28 8.39 4.45 18.31
N LEU A 29 7.63 4.08 17.31
CA LEU A 29 6.44 3.22 17.47
C LEU A 29 6.81 1.85 18.05
N ILE A 30 7.96 1.29 17.65
CA ILE A 30 8.47 0.03 18.19
C ILE A 30 8.86 0.22 19.66
N ALA A 31 9.74 1.19 19.96
CA ALA A 31 10.28 1.36 21.30
C ALA A 31 9.21 1.79 22.30
N TRP A 32 8.34 2.72 21.92
CA TRP A 32 7.38 3.31 22.83
C TRP A 32 6.03 2.56 22.88
N CYS A 33 5.43 2.34 21.71
CA CYS A 33 4.09 1.78 21.67
C CYS A 33 4.10 0.25 21.76
N TYR A 34 4.98 -0.42 21.00
CA TYR A 34 4.98 -1.87 20.93
C TYR A 34 5.69 -2.50 22.15
N GLN A 35 6.91 -2.08 22.49
CA GLN A 35 7.69 -2.69 23.58
C GLN A 35 7.21 -2.27 24.96
N LEU A 36 6.81 -1.01 25.14
CA LEU A 36 6.34 -0.50 26.44
C LEU A 36 4.81 -0.52 26.60
N GLY A 37 4.05 -0.79 25.53
CA GLY A 37 2.59 -0.80 25.57
C GLY A 37 1.96 0.58 25.83
N ARG A 38 2.67 1.68 25.54
CA ARG A 38 2.25 3.06 25.83
C ARG A 38 1.64 3.73 24.60
N THR A 39 0.76 4.70 24.82
CA THR A 39 0.10 5.49 23.79
C THR A 39 0.96 6.63 23.26
N LEU A 40 0.62 7.19 22.10
CA LEU A 40 1.27 8.41 21.61
C LEU A 40 0.83 9.66 22.38
N GLN A 41 -0.33 9.65 23.05
CA GLN A 41 -0.68 10.70 24.00
C GLN A 41 0.33 10.76 25.13
N GLU A 42 0.69 9.61 25.73
CA GLU A 42 1.74 9.51 26.75
C GLU A 42 3.12 9.91 26.21
N PHE A 43 3.40 9.55 24.93
CA PHE A 43 4.65 9.97 24.27
C PHE A 43 4.76 11.50 24.22
N PHE A 44 3.73 12.19 23.73
CA PHE A 44 3.75 13.65 23.65
C PHE A 44 3.58 14.36 25.01
N ALA A 45 3.07 13.66 26.02
CA ALA A 45 3.05 14.16 27.41
C ALA A 45 4.43 14.02 28.09
N ALA A 46 5.25 13.08 27.62
CA ALA A 46 6.63 12.91 28.09
C ALA A 46 7.52 14.06 27.61
N GLY A 47 8.66 14.20 28.24
CA GLY A 47 9.64 15.24 27.92
C GLY A 47 10.85 14.73 27.16
N ALA A 48 11.73 15.67 26.85
CA ALA A 48 12.96 15.44 26.08
C ALA A 48 13.88 14.35 26.70
N GLU A 49 13.97 14.28 28.02
CA GLU A 49 14.79 13.29 28.72
C GLU A 49 14.29 11.87 28.44
N GLU A 50 12.98 11.65 28.54
CA GLU A 50 12.38 10.32 28.30
C GLU A 50 12.46 9.92 26.83
N TRP A 51 12.28 10.84 25.89
CA TRP A 51 12.49 10.59 24.46
C TRP A 51 13.94 10.21 24.13
N SER A 52 14.90 10.89 24.77
CA SER A 52 16.32 10.60 24.58
C SER A 52 16.71 9.23 25.14
N THR A 53 16.22 8.87 26.32
CA THR A 53 16.59 7.61 27.00
C THR A 53 15.87 6.41 26.43
N THR A 54 14.58 6.53 26.12
CA THR A 54 13.73 5.40 25.68
C THR A 54 13.80 5.17 24.17
N CYS A 55 13.72 6.25 23.38
CA CYS A 55 13.70 6.15 21.92
C CYS A 55 15.05 6.50 21.29
N HIS A 56 16.08 6.77 22.09
CA HIS A 56 17.44 7.15 21.65
C HIS A 56 17.43 8.33 20.66
N LEU A 57 16.52 9.30 20.87
CA LEU A 57 16.38 10.44 19.98
C LEU A 57 17.50 11.45 20.20
N LYS A 58 18.05 11.96 19.10
CA LYS A 58 19.06 13.01 19.11
C LYS A 58 18.42 14.38 19.40
N PRO A 59 19.18 15.36 19.91
CA PRO A 59 18.65 16.69 20.25
C PRO A 59 17.88 17.37 19.12
N GLU A 60 18.36 17.26 17.87
CA GLU A 60 17.68 17.83 16.70
C GLU A 60 16.31 17.19 16.41
N MET A 61 16.12 15.90 16.75
CA MET A 61 14.84 15.21 16.60
C MET A 61 13.88 15.63 17.70
N ILE A 62 14.38 15.79 18.93
CA ILE A 62 13.62 16.27 20.08
C ILE A 62 13.09 17.69 19.82
N GLU A 63 13.93 18.58 19.31
CA GLU A 63 13.52 19.94 18.94
C GLU A 63 12.39 19.95 17.89
N LYS A 64 12.45 19.04 16.91
CA LYS A 64 11.38 18.88 15.92
C LYS A 64 10.07 18.41 16.56
N LEU A 65 10.12 17.46 17.49
CA LEU A 65 8.96 16.97 18.22
C LEU A 65 8.33 18.04 19.09
N GLU A 66 9.15 18.84 19.81
CA GLU A 66 8.63 19.95 20.62
C GLU A 66 7.89 20.99 19.76
N ARG A 67 8.46 21.35 18.61
CA ARG A 67 7.78 22.25 17.67
C ARG A 67 6.49 21.64 17.10
N ALA A 68 6.48 20.32 16.87
CA ALA A 68 5.30 19.63 16.37
C ALA A 68 4.11 19.73 17.35
N LYS A 69 4.33 19.71 18.67
CA LYS A 69 3.27 19.81 19.69
C LYS A 69 2.35 21.02 19.47
N GLU A 70 2.88 22.14 18.96
CA GLU A 70 2.10 23.34 18.67
C GLU A 70 0.96 23.09 17.66
N LYS A 71 1.06 22.05 16.85
CA LYS A 71 0.08 21.70 15.81
C LYS A 71 -0.99 20.70 16.26
N LEU A 72 -0.94 20.23 17.52
CA LEU A 72 -1.82 19.16 18.01
C LEU A 72 -3.32 19.52 17.85
N VAL A 73 -3.70 20.75 18.15
CA VAL A 73 -5.08 21.21 18.02
C VAL A 73 -5.57 21.15 16.56
N GLY A 74 -4.70 21.53 15.62
CA GLY A 74 -5.00 21.42 14.19
C GLY A 74 -5.18 19.96 13.74
N GLN A 75 -4.39 19.04 14.29
CA GLN A 75 -4.53 17.62 13.97
C GLN A 75 -5.80 17.02 14.58
N ALA A 76 -6.20 17.41 15.78
CA ALA A 76 -7.47 16.99 16.37
C ALA A 76 -8.67 17.41 15.50
N PHE A 77 -8.68 18.66 15.03
CA PHE A 77 -9.71 19.14 14.11
C PHE A 77 -9.70 18.37 12.77
N LEU A 78 -8.52 18.03 12.24
CA LEU A 78 -8.42 17.21 11.03
C LEU A 78 -9.03 15.82 11.25
N VAL A 79 -8.77 15.17 12.39
CA VAL A 79 -9.36 13.87 12.73
C VAL A 79 -10.89 13.94 12.77
N GLU A 80 -11.47 14.97 13.38
CA GLU A 80 -12.94 15.18 13.38
C GLU A 80 -13.49 15.32 11.96
N GLN A 81 -12.80 16.08 11.09
CA GLN A 81 -13.21 16.20 9.69
C GLN A 81 -13.15 14.87 8.93
N LEU A 82 -12.09 14.07 9.15
CA LEU A 82 -11.95 12.75 8.53
C LEU A 82 -13.08 11.81 8.97
N ALA A 83 -13.41 11.80 10.26
CA ALA A 83 -14.51 11.02 10.79
C ALA A 83 -15.87 11.45 10.17
N HIS A 84 -16.10 12.75 10.03
CA HIS A 84 -17.29 13.28 9.35
C HIS A 84 -17.37 12.83 7.87
N ASP A 85 -16.25 12.77 7.19
CA ASP A 85 -16.14 12.35 5.78
C ASP A 85 -16.08 10.80 5.62
N HIS A 86 -16.31 10.02 6.70
CA HIS A 86 -16.20 8.56 6.74
C HIS A 86 -14.84 8.04 6.26
N ILE A 87 -13.77 8.79 6.55
CA ILE A 87 -12.39 8.41 6.30
C ILE A 87 -11.78 7.97 7.63
N HIS A 88 -11.27 6.75 7.63
CA HIS A 88 -10.72 6.11 8.82
C HIS A 88 -9.21 6.11 8.79
N LEU A 89 -8.60 6.12 9.98
CA LEU A 89 -7.17 5.95 10.19
C LEU A 89 -6.88 4.50 10.57
N LEU A 90 -5.96 3.87 9.84
CA LEU A 90 -5.41 2.55 10.13
C LEU A 90 -3.92 2.70 10.43
N THR A 91 -3.45 2.16 11.54
CA THR A 91 -2.05 2.28 11.94
C THR A 91 -1.32 0.95 11.83
N VAL A 92 0.01 1.00 11.68
CA VAL A 92 0.87 -0.19 11.58
C VAL A 92 0.81 -1.11 12.80
N LEU A 93 0.26 -0.63 13.92
CA LEU A 93 0.05 -1.39 15.15
C LEU A 93 -1.33 -2.04 15.24
N ASP A 94 -2.24 -1.77 14.31
CA ASP A 94 -3.56 -2.39 14.29
C ASP A 94 -3.50 -3.82 13.79
N ASP A 95 -4.28 -4.71 14.38
CA ASP A 95 -4.35 -6.14 14.00
C ASP A 95 -4.81 -6.33 12.55
N ASN A 96 -5.66 -5.41 12.06
CA ASN A 96 -6.19 -5.40 10.70
C ASN A 96 -5.32 -4.61 9.71
N TYR A 97 -4.13 -4.13 10.12
CA TYR A 97 -3.17 -3.58 9.17
C TYR A 97 -2.71 -4.67 8.18
N PRO A 98 -2.68 -4.39 6.86
CA PRO A 98 -2.44 -5.44 5.85
C PRO A 98 -1.11 -6.17 6.08
N LYS A 99 -1.18 -7.44 6.47
CA LYS A 99 0.01 -8.28 6.74
C LYS A 99 0.90 -8.40 5.51
N LEU A 100 0.27 -8.55 4.34
CA LEU A 100 0.97 -8.55 3.05
C LEU A 100 1.84 -7.32 2.85
N LEU A 101 1.31 -6.13 3.13
CA LEU A 101 2.05 -4.88 2.99
C LEU A 101 3.19 -4.80 4.00
N LYS A 102 2.92 -5.18 5.24
CA LYS A 102 3.89 -5.15 6.34
C LYS A 102 5.08 -6.08 6.06
N SER A 103 4.82 -7.28 5.50
CA SER A 103 5.88 -8.23 5.13
C SER A 103 6.66 -7.85 3.86
N ALA A 104 6.04 -7.10 2.95
CA ALA A 104 6.64 -6.72 1.68
C ALA A 104 7.62 -5.55 1.78
N LEU A 105 7.44 -4.68 2.76
CA LEU A 105 8.17 -3.42 2.87
C LEU A 105 9.15 -3.42 4.04
N LYS A 106 10.33 -2.85 3.80
CA LYS A 106 11.30 -2.60 4.87
C LYS A 106 10.76 -1.52 5.83
N ARG A 107 11.26 -1.50 7.07
CA ARG A 107 10.89 -0.55 8.13
C ARG A 107 10.87 0.93 7.68
N ASN A 108 11.84 1.33 6.87
CA ASN A 108 11.93 2.68 6.33
C ASN A 108 10.94 2.97 5.18
N GLN A 109 10.19 1.99 4.73
CA GLN A 109 9.23 2.07 3.62
C GLN A 109 7.79 1.74 4.05
N THR A 110 7.62 1.03 5.17
CA THR A 110 6.29 0.67 5.69
C THR A 110 5.59 1.92 6.18
N PRO A 111 4.42 2.29 5.61
CA PRO A 111 3.66 3.44 6.06
C PRO A 111 3.21 3.25 7.51
N PRO A 112 3.55 4.18 8.44
CA PRO A 112 3.06 4.09 9.82
C PRO A 112 1.54 4.17 9.92
N VAL A 113 0.92 4.87 8.96
CA VAL A 113 -0.53 5.05 8.87
C VAL A 113 -1.02 4.87 7.44
N LEU A 114 -2.27 4.41 7.32
CA LEU A 114 -3.05 4.41 6.09
C LEU A 114 -4.39 5.10 6.39
N PHE A 115 -4.84 5.93 5.47
CA PHE A 115 -6.21 6.43 5.46
C PHE A 115 -7.03 5.59 4.52
N TYR A 116 -8.26 5.25 4.93
CA TYR A 116 -9.14 4.45 4.08
C TYR A 116 -10.60 4.90 4.16
N ALA A 117 -11.33 4.60 3.09
CA ALA A 117 -12.79 4.66 3.03
C ALA A 117 -13.30 3.40 2.32
N GLY A 118 -14.32 2.75 2.88
CA GLY A 118 -14.87 1.49 2.42
C GLY A 118 -14.50 0.31 3.31
N ASP A 119 -14.65 -0.90 2.78
CA ASP A 119 -14.49 -2.13 3.54
C ASP A 119 -13.06 -2.68 3.46
N LEU A 120 -12.34 -2.68 4.59
CA LEU A 120 -11.00 -3.28 4.70
C LEU A 120 -10.98 -4.79 4.43
N GLN A 121 -12.10 -5.51 4.62
CA GLN A 121 -12.19 -6.95 4.36
C GLN A 121 -11.95 -7.28 2.88
N LEU A 122 -11.99 -6.30 1.98
CA LEU A 122 -11.58 -6.49 0.59
C LEU A 122 -10.11 -6.91 0.49
N LEU A 123 -9.26 -6.55 1.44
CA LEU A 123 -7.85 -6.99 1.49
C LEU A 123 -7.69 -8.43 2.00
N ASP A 124 -8.75 -9.02 2.57
CA ASP A 124 -8.78 -10.43 2.96
C ASP A 124 -9.14 -11.36 1.81
N ARG A 125 -9.57 -10.83 0.68
CA ARG A 125 -9.81 -11.59 -0.55
C ARG A 125 -8.49 -11.93 -1.25
N THR A 126 -8.54 -12.72 -2.31
CA THR A 126 -7.44 -12.81 -3.27
C THR A 126 -7.16 -11.43 -3.85
N THR A 127 -5.95 -10.91 -3.65
CA THR A 127 -5.55 -9.56 -4.06
C THR A 127 -4.57 -9.63 -5.23
N ILE A 128 -4.93 -9.03 -6.37
CA ILE A 128 -4.10 -9.03 -7.57
C ILE A 128 -3.93 -7.58 -8.05
N ALA A 129 -2.68 -7.11 -8.12
CA ALA A 129 -2.40 -5.80 -8.67
C ALA A 129 -2.26 -5.86 -10.19
N ILE A 130 -2.87 -4.91 -10.89
CA ILE A 130 -2.66 -4.70 -12.32
C ILE A 130 -2.04 -3.32 -12.49
N ILE A 131 -0.82 -3.29 -13.04
CA ILE A 131 -0.04 -2.07 -13.25
C ILE A 131 0.37 -1.92 -14.72
N GLY A 132 0.61 -0.68 -15.14
CA GLY A 132 1.08 -0.44 -16.50
C GLY A 132 1.16 1.03 -16.89
N SER A 133 1.47 1.24 -18.16
CA SER A 133 1.69 2.55 -18.77
C SER A 133 0.45 3.45 -18.68
N ARG A 134 0.66 4.72 -18.41
CA ARG A 134 -0.37 5.76 -18.52
C ARG A 134 -0.76 6.05 -19.97
N ASN A 135 0.10 5.69 -20.91
CA ASN A 135 -0.06 5.85 -22.34
C ASN A 135 -0.09 4.49 -23.05
N ALA A 136 -0.67 3.49 -22.39
CA ALA A 136 -0.79 2.14 -22.95
C ALA A 136 -1.57 2.13 -24.28
N GLY A 137 -1.13 1.26 -25.19
CA GLY A 137 -1.82 1.02 -26.44
C GLY A 137 -3.17 0.32 -26.26
N GLU A 138 -4.04 0.41 -27.28
CA GLU A 138 -5.40 -0.15 -27.23
C GLU A 138 -5.42 -1.66 -26.89
N THR A 139 -4.50 -2.43 -27.45
CA THR A 139 -4.38 -3.88 -27.16
C THR A 139 -4.03 -4.16 -25.71
N SER A 140 -3.18 -3.31 -25.08
CA SER A 140 -2.85 -3.42 -23.66
C SER A 140 -4.00 -3.01 -22.76
N LEU A 141 -4.80 -2.01 -23.18
CA LEU A 141 -6.00 -1.61 -22.46
C LEU A 141 -7.11 -2.67 -22.58
N ALA A 142 -7.28 -3.30 -23.76
CA ALA A 142 -8.20 -4.42 -23.94
C ALA A 142 -7.81 -5.61 -23.04
N PHE A 143 -6.54 -6.03 -23.07
CA PHE A 143 -5.98 -7.02 -22.15
C PHE A 143 -6.33 -6.69 -20.70
N THR A 144 -6.02 -5.47 -20.27
CA THR A 144 -6.24 -5.01 -18.88
C THR A 144 -7.69 -5.12 -18.48
N ARG A 145 -8.62 -4.69 -19.35
CA ARG A 145 -10.06 -4.75 -19.09
C ARG A 145 -10.54 -6.18 -18.93
N ASP A 146 -10.16 -7.06 -19.87
CA ASP A 146 -10.61 -8.44 -19.90
C ASP A 146 -10.06 -9.22 -18.68
N VAL A 147 -8.76 -9.05 -18.36
CA VAL A 147 -8.15 -9.67 -17.19
C VAL A 147 -8.78 -9.16 -15.90
N ALA A 148 -8.93 -7.85 -15.74
CA ALA A 148 -9.52 -7.28 -14.53
C ALA A 148 -10.97 -7.74 -14.33
N ARG A 149 -11.76 -7.79 -15.40
CA ARG A 149 -13.13 -8.31 -15.36
C ARG A 149 -13.16 -9.78 -14.96
N TYR A 150 -12.37 -10.62 -15.61
CA TYR A 150 -12.31 -12.05 -15.27
C TYR A 150 -11.93 -12.27 -13.81
N LEU A 151 -10.88 -11.62 -13.33
CA LEU A 151 -10.44 -11.74 -11.93
C LEU A 151 -11.54 -11.31 -10.95
N ALA A 152 -12.25 -10.22 -11.25
CA ALA A 152 -13.36 -9.74 -10.45
C ALA A 152 -14.55 -10.72 -10.44
N GLU A 153 -14.88 -11.34 -11.58
CA GLU A 153 -15.88 -12.42 -11.70
C GLU A 153 -15.52 -13.66 -10.87
N GLN A 154 -14.23 -13.89 -10.65
CA GLN A 154 -13.73 -14.95 -9.77
C GLN A 154 -13.63 -14.51 -8.28
N GLY A 155 -14.15 -13.34 -7.93
CA GLY A 155 -14.18 -12.82 -6.57
C GLY A 155 -12.86 -12.24 -6.07
N ALA A 156 -11.86 -12.05 -6.94
CA ALA A 156 -10.62 -11.38 -6.58
C ALA A 156 -10.82 -9.87 -6.41
N ASN A 157 -10.05 -9.27 -5.53
CA ASN A 157 -9.95 -7.83 -5.34
C ASN A 157 -8.81 -7.30 -6.22
N VAL A 158 -9.15 -6.55 -7.27
CA VAL A 158 -8.19 -5.95 -8.18
C VAL A 158 -7.61 -4.67 -7.56
N ILE A 159 -6.30 -4.61 -7.39
CA ILE A 159 -5.61 -3.44 -6.81
C ILE A 159 -5.01 -2.59 -7.92
N SER A 160 -5.26 -1.29 -7.91
CA SER A 160 -4.66 -0.35 -8.85
C SER A 160 -4.48 1.05 -8.25
N GLY A 161 -3.80 1.92 -8.98
CA GLY A 161 -3.60 3.30 -8.60
C GLY A 161 -4.60 4.29 -9.17
N ASN A 162 -5.55 3.83 -9.98
CA ASN A 162 -6.52 4.65 -10.69
C ASN A 162 -5.92 5.82 -11.51
N ALA A 163 -4.64 5.70 -11.91
CA ALA A 163 -4.02 6.63 -12.84
C ALA A 163 -4.57 6.41 -14.27
N ARG A 164 -4.40 7.38 -15.16
CA ARG A 164 -4.76 7.23 -16.57
C ARG A 164 -4.10 5.98 -17.18
N GLY A 165 -4.72 5.36 -18.16
CA GLY A 165 -4.21 4.17 -18.85
C GLY A 165 -4.56 2.88 -18.13
N VAL A 166 -3.58 2.00 -17.94
CA VAL A 166 -3.79 0.65 -17.38
C VAL A 166 -4.50 0.68 -16.03
N ASP A 167 -4.05 1.48 -15.07
CA ASP A 167 -4.65 1.52 -13.74
C ASP A 167 -6.15 1.86 -13.79
N ARG A 168 -6.53 2.86 -14.60
CA ARG A 168 -7.92 3.26 -14.77
C ARG A 168 -8.74 2.18 -15.45
N THR A 169 -8.17 1.54 -16.46
CA THR A 169 -8.84 0.45 -17.19
C THR A 169 -9.02 -0.79 -16.30
N ALA A 170 -8.04 -1.07 -15.42
CA ALA A 170 -8.16 -2.14 -14.43
C ALA A 170 -9.33 -1.88 -13.46
N TYR A 171 -9.45 -0.64 -12.95
CA TYR A 171 -10.58 -0.23 -12.14
C TYR A 171 -11.93 -0.41 -12.90
N GLU A 172 -12.00 0.07 -14.14
CA GLU A 172 -13.21 -0.02 -14.96
C GLU A 172 -13.58 -1.47 -15.28
N GLY A 173 -12.58 -2.32 -15.60
CA GLY A 173 -12.78 -3.75 -15.82
C GLY A 173 -13.30 -4.47 -14.58
N ALA A 174 -12.66 -4.27 -13.44
CA ALA A 174 -13.08 -4.88 -12.18
C ALA A 174 -14.48 -4.43 -11.75
N THR A 175 -14.83 -3.17 -11.97
CA THR A 175 -16.13 -2.62 -11.58
C THR A 175 -17.22 -2.77 -12.65
N SER A 176 -16.94 -3.41 -13.78
CA SER A 176 -17.92 -3.71 -14.83
C SER A 176 -18.83 -4.88 -14.47
N THR A 177 -18.47 -5.69 -13.50
CA THR A 177 -19.25 -6.83 -13.00
C THR A 177 -20.07 -6.43 -11.77
N GLU A 178 -21.21 -7.09 -11.56
CA GLU A 178 -22.09 -6.78 -10.45
C GLU A 178 -21.39 -6.97 -9.10
N ASP A 179 -20.65 -8.07 -8.94
CA ASP A 179 -19.94 -8.43 -7.71
C ASP A 179 -18.44 -8.10 -7.72
N GLY A 180 -18.02 -7.25 -8.64
CA GLY A 180 -16.61 -6.90 -8.75
C GLY A 180 -16.11 -6.00 -7.63
N HIS A 181 -14.92 -6.33 -7.13
CA HIS A 181 -14.27 -5.62 -6.04
C HIS A 181 -12.93 -5.03 -6.50
N THR A 182 -12.62 -3.84 -6.00
CA THR A 182 -11.34 -3.19 -6.32
C THR A 182 -10.84 -2.33 -5.16
N THR A 183 -9.53 -2.30 -5.02
CA THR A 183 -8.84 -1.38 -4.10
C THR A 183 -8.10 -0.32 -4.90
N VAL A 184 -8.40 0.93 -4.61
CA VAL A 184 -7.76 2.10 -5.23
C VAL A 184 -6.78 2.71 -4.24
N VAL A 185 -5.48 2.68 -4.57
CA VAL A 185 -4.43 3.33 -3.77
C VAL A 185 -4.09 4.68 -4.38
N LEU A 186 -4.29 5.75 -3.62
CA LEU A 186 -4.12 7.13 -4.11
C LEU A 186 -2.66 7.60 -4.00
N PRO A 187 -2.16 8.38 -4.98
CA PRO A 187 -0.84 9.02 -4.93
C PRO A 187 -0.85 10.40 -4.25
N HIS A 188 -1.92 10.71 -3.55
CA HIS A 188 -2.16 11.99 -2.86
C HIS A 188 -3.08 11.76 -1.66
N GLY A 189 -3.33 12.78 -0.87
CA GLY A 189 -4.24 12.71 0.25
C GLY A 189 -5.68 12.43 -0.18
N VAL A 190 -6.41 11.69 0.66
CA VAL A 190 -7.80 11.26 0.39
C VAL A 190 -8.75 12.45 0.15
N ARG A 191 -8.51 13.59 0.77
CA ARG A 191 -9.31 14.82 0.61
C ARG A 191 -9.01 15.59 -0.68
N LYS A 192 -8.04 15.14 -1.48
CA LYS A 192 -7.68 15.75 -2.78
C LYS A 192 -8.37 15.13 -3.98
N LEU A 193 -9.25 14.16 -3.76
CA LEU A 193 -10.18 13.72 -4.79
C LEU A 193 -11.12 14.87 -5.17
N SER A 194 -11.28 15.11 -6.46
CA SER A 194 -12.26 16.09 -6.93
C SER A 194 -13.69 15.65 -6.56
N GLY A 195 -14.60 16.61 -6.40
CA GLY A 195 -16.01 16.31 -6.13
C GLY A 195 -16.64 15.39 -7.18
N VAL A 196 -16.19 15.43 -8.43
CA VAL A 196 -16.64 14.49 -9.50
C VAL A 196 -16.11 13.09 -9.26
N GLN A 197 -14.82 12.94 -8.92
CA GLN A 197 -14.23 11.64 -8.62
C GLN A 197 -14.89 10.99 -7.40
N MET A 198 -15.10 11.77 -6.32
CA MET A 198 -15.75 11.28 -5.12
C MET A 198 -17.19 10.84 -5.41
N ARG A 199 -18.00 11.65 -6.12
CA ARG A 199 -19.38 11.25 -6.50
C ARG A 199 -19.43 9.95 -7.29
N ASN A 200 -18.42 9.67 -8.10
CA ASN A 200 -18.37 8.42 -8.88
C ASN A 200 -17.92 7.22 -8.03
N LEU A 201 -17.13 7.44 -7.00
CA LEU A 201 -16.60 6.38 -6.12
C LEU A 201 -17.54 6.08 -4.95
N LEU A 202 -18.18 7.09 -4.39
CA LEU A 202 -18.95 7.01 -3.15
C LEU A 202 -20.01 5.90 -3.15
N PRO A 203 -20.89 5.75 -4.18
CA PRO A 203 -21.88 4.67 -4.18
C PRO A 203 -21.27 3.27 -4.15
N ARG A 204 -20.07 3.12 -4.71
CA ARG A 204 -19.34 1.83 -4.72
C ARG A 204 -18.59 1.59 -3.41
N ILE A 205 -18.11 2.64 -2.77
CA ILE A 205 -17.50 2.61 -1.43
C ILE A 205 -18.57 2.20 -0.41
N GLU A 206 -19.72 2.86 -0.41
CA GLU A 206 -20.87 2.55 0.46
C GLU A 206 -21.44 1.16 0.20
N GLY A 207 -21.43 0.71 -1.05
CA GLY A 207 -21.83 -0.65 -1.44
C GLY A 207 -20.79 -1.75 -1.14
N GLY A 208 -19.66 -1.42 -0.48
CA GLY A 208 -18.60 -2.38 -0.16
C GLY A 208 -17.85 -2.96 -1.36
N LYS A 209 -17.91 -2.30 -2.53
CA LYS A 209 -17.28 -2.75 -3.79
C LYS A 209 -15.91 -2.10 -4.03
N VAL A 210 -15.66 -0.96 -3.42
CA VAL A 210 -14.43 -0.18 -3.57
C VAL A 210 -13.85 0.13 -2.20
N LEU A 211 -12.58 -0.22 -2.02
CA LEU A 211 -11.76 0.26 -0.92
C LEU A 211 -10.83 1.36 -1.45
N LEU A 212 -10.89 2.53 -0.84
CA LEU A 212 -10.00 3.64 -1.12
C LEU A 212 -8.90 3.69 -0.05
N LEU A 213 -7.63 3.79 -0.46
CA LEU A 213 -6.48 3.85 0.43
C LEU A 213 -5.53 5.00 0.08
N SER A 214 -4.91 5.62 1.09
CA SER A 214 -3.79 6.54 0.93
C SER A 214 -2.85 6.46 2.13
N GLN A 215 -1.54 6.52 1.88
CA GLN A 215 -0.51 6.62 2.92
C GLN A 215 -0.09 8.07 3.21
N PHE A 216 -0.62 9.04 2.48
CA PHE A 216 -0.20 10.43 2.54
C PHE A 216 -1.11 11.26 3.43
N HIS A 217 -0.57 12.36 3.97
CA HIS A 217 -1.39 13.34 4.69
C HIS A 217 -2.69 13.63 3.92
N PRO A 218 -3.85 13.71 4.57
CA PRO A 218 -5.15 13.83 3.89
C PRO A 218 -5.24 14.97 2.89
N ASP A 219 -4.51 16.06 3.12
CA ASP A 219 -4.44 17.22 2.22
C ASP A 219 -3.20 17.24 1.32
N ALA A 220 -2.43 16.15 1.24
CA ALA A 220 -1.24 16.09 0.41
C ALA A 220 -1.58 16.18 -1.08
N GLN A 221 -0.92 17.11 -1.78
CA GLN A 221 -1.05 17.29 -3.23
C GLN A 221 -0.38 16.15 -3.99
N TRP A 222 -0.85 15.91 -5.21
CA TRP A 222 -0.19 14.98 -6.12
C TRP A 222 1.20 15.51 -6.54
N VAL A 223 2.21 14.67 -6.42
CA VAL A 223 3.57 14.89 -6.98
C VAL A 223 4.11 13.55 -7.48
N VAL A 224 5.07 13.61 -8.41
CA VAL A 224 5.64 12.40 -9.04
C VAL A 224 6.25 11.45 -8.03
N SER A 225 7.01 11.97 -7.06
CA SER A 225 7.65 11.15 -6.02
C SER A 225 6.63 10.36 -5.19
N ARG A 226 5.51 10.96 -4.81
CA ARG A 226 4.42 10.25 -4.10
C ARG A 226 3.76 9.18 -4.96
N ALA A 227 3.62 9.42 -6.26
CA ALA A 227 3.09 8.40 -7.17
C ALA A 227 4.02 7.18 -7.25
N MET A 228 5.34 7.38 -7.26
CA MET A 228 6.32 6.29 -7.23
C MET A 228 6.36 5.58 -5.87
N GLU A 229 6.28 6.32 -4.77
CA GLU A 229 6.21 5.75 -3.43
C GLU A 229 4.93 4.91 -3.24
N ARG A 230 3.77 5.40 -3.69
CA ARG A 230 2.50 4.69 -3.69
C ARG A 230 2.56 3.34 -4.43
N ASN A 231 3.33 3.23 -5.52
CA ASN A 231 3.44 2.00 -6.28
C ASN A 231 3.97 0.84 -5.42
N LYS A 232 4.83 1.10 -4.44
CA LYS A 232 5.29 0.09 -3.47
C LYS A 232 4.14 -0.45 -2.61
N VAL A 233 3.17 0.40 -2.27
CA VAL A 233 1.98 -0.01 -1.53
C VAL A 233 1.06 -0.84 -2.43
N VAL A 234 0.85 -0.44 -3.69
CA VAL A 234 0.06 -1.22 -4.66
C VAL A 234 0.58 -2.64 -4.78
N THR A 235 1.89 -2.79 -5.04
CA THR A 235 2.51 -4.12 -5.19
C THR A 235 2.62 -4.87 -3.86
N GLY A 236 2.84 -4.16 -2.76
CA GLY A 236 2.93 -4.74 -1.41
C GLY A 236 1.61 -5.28 -0.88
N LEU A 237 0.47 -4.72 -1.30
CA LEU A 237 -0.86 -5.20 -0.95
C LEU A 237 -1.30 -6.43 -1.78
N ALA A 238 -0.62 -6.72 -2.87
CA ALA A 238 -1.01 -7.78 -3.79
C ALA A 238 -0.29 -9.10 -3.50
N GLN A 239 -0.98 -10.20 -3.69
CA GLN A 239 -0.41 -11.54 -3.72
C GLN A 239 0.33 -11.77 -5.04
N ILE A 240 -0.21 -11.26 -6.14
CA ILE A 240 0.34 -11.36 -7.49
C ILE A 240 0.28 -9.98 -8.14
N VAL A 241 1.27 -9.70 -8.98
CA VAL A 241 1.33 -8.47 -9.78
C VAL A 241 1.31 -8.81 -11.26
N ILE A 242 0.40 -8.17 -12.02
CA ILE A 242 0.28 -8.30 -13.46
C ILE A 242 0.71 -6.99 -14.12
N VAL A 243 1.64 -7.08 -15.07
CA VAL A 243 2.09 -5.94 -15.89
C VAL A 243 1.44 -6.04 -17.27
N ALA A 244 0.60 -5.06 -17.61
CA ALA A 244 -0.03 -5.00 -18.93
C ALA A 244 0.90 -4.42 -20.00
N GLU A 245 1.53 -3.29 -19.69
CA GLU A 245 2.50 -2.62 -20.58
C GLU A 245 3.49 -1.81 -19.75
N ALA A 246 4.77 -2.03 -19.96
CA ALA A 246 5.85 -1.27 -19.36
C ALA A 246 6.84 -0.77 -20.43
N ASP A 247 7.44 0.37 -20.15
CA ASP A 247 8.69 0.79 -20.78
C ASP A 247 9.87 0.30 -19.93
N THR A 248 11.09 0.38 -20.41
CA THR A 248 12.33 0.00 -19.69
C THR A 248 12.74 1.00 -18.59
N LYS A 249 11.91 1.99 -18.30
CA LYS A 249 12.09 3.01 -17.25
C LYS A 249 10.75 3.56 -16.81
N GLY A 250 10.76 4.28 -15.67
CA GLY A 250 9.60 5.00 -15.15
C GLY A 250 8.75 4.18 -14.18
N GLY A 251 7.61 4.74 -13.76
CA GLY A 251 6.86 4.25 -12.61
C GLY A 251 6.36 2.81 -12.70
N THR A 252 6.00 2.32 -13.89
CA THR A 252 5.61 0.92 -14.09
C THR A 252 6.80 -0.02 -13.98
N TRP A 253 7.93 0.36 -14.59
CA TRP A 253 9.19 -0.37 -14.49
C TRP A 253 9.65 -0.49 -13.03
N ASP A 254 9.69 0.64 -12.31
CA ASP A 254 10.10 0.67 -10.91
C ASP A 254 9.13 -0.12 -10.01
N GLY A 255 7.81 -0.05 -10.29
CA GLY A 255 6.81 -0.84 -9.58
C GLY A 255 6.97 -2.34 -9.81
N ALA A 256 7.22 -2.78 -11.05
CA ALA A 256 7.43 -4.18 -11.39
C ALA A 256 8.72 -4.74 -10.75
N ASN A 257 9.83 -3.99 -10.82
CA ASN A 257 11.06 -4.36 -10.10
C ASN A 257 10.84 -4.39 -8.59
N GLY A 258 10.07 -3.43 -8.05
CA GLY A 258 9.67 -3.43 -6.65
C GLY A 258 8.91 -4.70 -6.26
N ALA A 259 8.02 -5.21 -7.11
CA ALA A 259 7.30 -6.45 -6.89
C ALA A 259 8.25 -7.66 -6.81
N LEU A 260 9.25 -7.74 -7.71
CA LEU A 260 10.28 -8.79 -7.66
C LEU A 260 11.09 -8.72 -6.35
N VAL A 261 11.49 -7.53 -5.91
CA VAL A 261 12.19 -7.31 -4.63
C VAL A 261 11.32 -7.69 -3.42
N GLN A 262 10.01 -7.49 -3.53
CA GLN A 262 9.02 -7.89 -2.52
C GLN A 262 8.67 -9.39 -2.59
N HIS A 263 9.35 -10.16 -3.45
CA HIS A 263 9.07 -11.58 -3.70
C HIS A 263 7.60 -11.85 -4.08
N ARG A 264 7.01 -10.94 -4.88
CA ARG A 264 5.67 -11.14 -5.46
C ARG A 264 5.80 -11.82 -6.82
N PRO A 265 5.06 -12.89 -7.08
CA PRO A 265 4.95 -13.43 -8.44
C PRO A 265 4.55 -12.32 -9.40
N LEU A 266 5.37 -12.10 -10.42
CA LEU A 266 5.19 -11.07 -11.43
C LEU A 266 4.81 -11.72 -12.75
N TYR A 267 3.60 -11.45 -13.22
CA TYR A 267 3.13 -11.89 -14.52
C TYR A 267 3.18 -10.72 -15.51
N VAL A 268 3.75 -10.97 -16.67
CA VAL A 268 3.99 -9.90 -17.64
C VAL A 268 3.36 -10.27 -18.96
N ARG A 269 2.45 -9.40 -19.44
CA ARG A 269 1.79 -9.61 -20.72
C ARG A 269 2.82 -9.82 -21.82
N GLN A 270 2.70 -10.92 -22.53
CA GLN A 270 3.50 -11.29 -23.69
C GLN A 270 2.63 -11.25 -24.95
N THR A 271 3.14 -10.72 -26.04
CA THR A 271 2.48 -10.71 -27.34
C THR A 271 3.51 -10.95 -28.43
N GLU A 272 3.14 -11.75 -29.40
CA GLU A 272 3.92 -11.95 -30.62
C GLU A 272 3.57 -10.92 -31.70
N SER A 273 2.46 -10.21 -31.53
CA SER A 273 1.97 -9.22 -32.49
C SER A 273 2.56 -7.84 -32.22
N PRO A 274 2.92 -7.06 -33.25
CA PRO A 274 3.29 -5.67 -33.09
C PRO A 274 2.18 -4.83 -32.44
N PRO A 275 2.52 -3.77 -31.70
CA PRO A 275 3.89 -3.32 -31.40
C PRO A 275 4.58 -4.17 -30.36
N SER A 276 5.92 -4.32 -30.50
CA SER A 276 6.74 -4.96 -29.47
C SER A 276 6.66 -4.17 -28.16
N LEU A 277 6.75 -4.90 -27.04
CA LEU A 277 6.74 -4.33 -25.69
C LEU A 277 8.11 -4.55 -25.04
N PRO A 278 9.12 -3.71 -25.33
CA PRO A 278 10.49 -3.95 -24.90
C PRO A 278 10.65 -3.99 -23.37
N GLY A 279 9.87 -3.18 -22.64
CA GLY A 279 9.87 -3.22 -21.18
C GLY A 279 9.27 -4.52 -20.64
N ASN A 280 8.21 -5.02 -21.26
CA ASN A 280 7.63 -6.31 -20.88
C ASN A 280 8.65 -7.45 -21.11
N GLN A 281 9.31 -7.47 -22.26
CA GLN A 281 10.33 -8.47 -22.56
C GLN A 281 11.46 -8.45 -21.54
N ALA A 282 11.98 -7.26 -21.22
CA ALA A 282 13.02 -7.10 -20.21
C ALA A 282 12.57 -7.55 -18.81
N LEU A 283 11.31 -7.33 -18.41
CA LEU A 283 10.78 -7.82 -17.15
C LEU A 283 10.67 -9.35 -17.11
N ILE A 284 10.33 -9.99 -18.22
CA ILE A 284 10.34 -11.46 -18.34
C ILE A 284 11.77 -11.98 -18.16
N GLU A 285 12.74 -11.36 -18.80
CA GLU A 285 14.17 -11.73 -18.66
C GLU A 285 14.69 -11.55 -17.22
N LEU A 286 14.13 -10.61 -16.44
CA LEU A 286 14.43 -10.38 -15.02
C LEU A 286 13.72 -11.37 -14.08
N GLY A 287 12.93 -12.31 -14.60
CA GLY A 287 12.25 -13.34 -13.81
C GLY A 287 10.73 -13.19 -13.72
N GLY A 288 10.12 -12.28 -14.48
CA GLY A 288 8.67 -12.23 -14.65
C GLY A 288 8.16 -13.42 -15.46
N HIS A 289 7.01 -13.98 -15.08
CA HIS A 289 6.35 -15.04 -15.80
C HIS A 289 5.63 -14.49 -17.03
N PRO A 290 5.88 -15.04 -18.24
CA PRO A 290 5.15 -14.59 -19.42
C PRO A 290 3.66 -14.95 -19.31
N LEU A 291 2.81 -13.98 -19.63
CA LEU A 291 1.35 -14.13 -19.71
C LEU A 291 0.92 -13.90 -21.16
N PRO A 292 0.80 -14.96 -21.96
CA PRO A 292 0.39 -14.85 -23.37
C PRO A 292 -0.99 -14.22 -23.50
N TRP A 293 -1.15 -13.30 -24.45
CA TRP A 293 -2.43 -12.66 -24.75
C TRP A 293 -2.45 -12.07 -26.17
N PRO A 294 -3.52 -12.20 -26.96
CA PRO A 294 -4.83 -12.78 -26.60
C PRO A 294 -4.80 -14.31 -26.50
N VAL A 295 -5.77 -14.86 -25.78
CA VAL A 295 -5.97 -16.30 -25.60
C VAL A 295 -7.41 -16.68 -25.93
N GLU A 296 -7.64 -17.91 -26.40
CA GLU A 296 -8.99 -18.41 -26.71
C GLU A 296 -9.81 -18.61 -25.43
N ASN A 297 -9.17 -19.10 -24.36
CA ASN A 297 -9.80 -19.37 -23.08
C ASN A 297 -9.08 -18.63 -21.93
N PRO A 298 -9.55 -17.46 -21.52
CA PRO A 298 -8.98 -16.73 -20.38
C PRO A 298 -8.91 -17.54 -19.11
N ALA A 299 -9.85 -18.46 -18.86
CA ALA A 299 -9.87 -19.28 -17.67
C ALA A 299 -8.64 -20.19 -17.57
N GLU A 300 -8.21 -20.82 -18.66
CA GLU A 300 -7.02 -21.68 -18.66
C GLU A 300 -5.75 -20.93 -18.33
N THR A 301 -5.66 -19.68 -18.76
CA THR A 301 -4.48 -18.83 -18.55
C THR A 301 -4.48 -18.18 -17.17
N LEU A 302 -5.62 -17.78 -16.63
CA LEU A 302 -5.72 -16.98 -15.41
C LEU A 302 -6.05 -17.80 -14.14
N SER A 303 -6.66 -19.00 -14.28
CA SER A 303 -6.92 -19.85 -13.11
C SER A 303 -5.66 -20.27 -12.35
N PRO A 304 -4.52 -20.58 -13.00
CA PRO A 304 -3.29 -20.87 -12.29
C PRO A 304 -2.81 -19.72 -11.40
N LEU A 305 -2.99 -18.47 -11.84
CA LEU A 305 -2.64 -17.28 -11.04
C LEU A 305 -3.48 -17.22 -9.76
N LEU A 306 -4.78 -17.52 -9.86
CA LEU A 306 -5.67 -17.54 -8.70
C LEU A 306 -5.27 -18.64 -7.70
N GLN A 307 -4.84 -19.81 -8.19
CA GLN A 307 -4.32 -20.89 -7.33
C GLN A 307 -3.01 -20.49 -6.65
N GLU A 308 -2.08 -19.90 -7.38
CA GLU A 308 -0.81 -19.43 -6.83
C GLU A 308 -1.02 -18.33 -5.77
N SER A 309 -1.98 -17.43 -5.97
CA SER A 309 -2.29 -16.39 -4.98
C SER A 309 -2.72 -16.98 -3.63
N VAL A 310 -3.44 -18.10 -3.64
CA VAL A 310 -3.80 -18.84 -2.41
C VAL A 310 -2.56 -19.39 -1.72
N VAL A 311 -1.61 -19.94 -2.49
CA VAL A 311 -0.33 -20.46 -1.94
C VAL A 311 0.49 -19.34 -1.31
N VAL A 312 0.61 -18.18 -1.97
CA VAL A 312 1.30 -17.00 -1.43
C VAL A 312 0.68 -16.57 -0.10
N ARG A 313 -0.64 -16.55 -0.01
CA ARG A 313 -1.36 -16.21 1.22
C ARG A 313 -1.07 -17.22 2.35
N GLN A 314 -1.18 -18.53 2.07
CA GLN A 314 -0.92 -19.58 3.05
C GLN A 314 0.51 -19.55 3.60
N GLN A 315 1.49 -19.28 2.74
CA GLN A 315 2.87 -19.13 3.16
C GLN A 315 3.04 -17.96 4.15
N GLN A 316 2.35 -16.86 3.95
CA GLN A 316 2.42 -15.71 4.84
C GLN A 316 1.66 -15.90 6.15
N ASP A 317 0.50 -16.54 6.10
CA ASP A 317 -0.24 -16.91 7.31
C ASP A 317 0.58 -17.91 8.14
N GLY A 318 1.27 -18.86 7.49
CA GLY A 318 2.19 -19.81 8.14
C GLY A 318 3.42 -19.13 8.77
N LEU A 319 3.94 -18.08 8.17
CA LEU A 319 5.03 -17.27 8.73
C LEU A 319 4.55 -16.46 9.96
N SER A 320 3.32 -15.96 9.93
CA SER A 320 2.71 -15.22 11.04
C SER A 320 2.32 -16.11 12.24
N ALA A 321 2.17 -17.42 12.01
CA ALA A 321 1.75 -18.40 13.01
C ALA A 321 2.90 -19.07 13.78
N ARG A 322 4.16 -18.81 13.44
CA ARG A 322 5.32 -19.37 14.16
C ARG A 322 5.60 -18.57 15.41
N PRO A 323 5.50 -19.16 16.63
CA PRO A 323 5.74 -18.46 17.89
C PRO A 323 7.17 -17.93 18.05
N ASP A 324 8.12 -18.51 17.32
CA ASP A 324 9.56 -18.21 17.39
C ASP A 324 9.97 -17.09 16.38
N GLN A 325 9.08 -16.70 15.49
CA GLN A 325 9.27 -15.50 14.70
C GLN A 325 8.68 -14.34 15.49
N LEU A 326 9.56 -13.70 16.24
CA LEU A 326 9.46 -12.33 16.68
C LEU A 326 8.51 -11.59 15.74
N SER A 327 7.55 -10.88 16.27
CA SER A 327 6.63 -10.09 15.45
C SER A 327 7.47 -9.35 14.38
N LEU A 328 6.89 -9.05 13.23
CA LEU A 328 7.64 -8.32 12.17
C LEU A 328 8.31 -7.03 12.71
N LEU A 329 7.82 -6.51 13.84
CA LEU A 329 8.44 -5.40 14.57
C LEU A 329 9.72 -5.82 15.31
N GLU A 330 9.80 -7.05 15.81
CA GLU A 330 11.00 -7.61 16.44
C GLU A 330 12.05 -8.05 15.40
N ALA A 331 11.64 -8.56 14.25
CA ALA A 331 12.54 -8.82 13.13
C ALA A 331 13.25 -7.53 12.66
N TYR A 332 12.56 -6.39 12.74
CA TYR A 332 13.17 -5.09 12.50
C TYR A 332 14.17 -4.66 13.60
N ALA A 333 14.03 -5.12 14.83
CA ALA A 333 14.96 -4.81 15.91
C ALA A 333 16.27 -5.63 15.84
N THR A 334 16.25 -6.82 15.22
CA THR A 334 17.43 -7.69 15.09
C THR A 334 18.31 -7.37 13.88
N GLU A 335 17.81 -6.68 12.85
CA GLU A 335 18.64 -6.26 11.70
C GLU A 335 19.72 -5.22 12.06
N ASP A 336 19.53 -4.42 13.13
CA ASP A 336 20.50 -3.40 13.52
C ASP A 336 21.69 -3.93 14.36
N VAL A 337 21.60 -5.13 14.94
CA VAL A 337 22.71 -5.73 15.70
C VAL A 337 23.77 -6.32 14.74
N ALA A 338 23.35 -6.79 13.58
CA ALA A 338 24.28 -7.36 12.58
C ALA A 338 25.05 -6.31 11.75
N ALA A 339 24.61 -5.05 11.74
CA ALA A 339 25.22 -3.98 10.95
C ALA A 339 26.34 -3.21 11.70
N HIS A 340 26.55 -3.47 13.00
CA HIS A 340 27.56 -2.79 13.81
C HIS A 340 28.81 -3.64 14.11
N ASP A 341 28.88 -4.91 13.65
CA ASP A 341 30.01 -5.83 13.91
C ASP A 341 30.90 -6.06 12.69
N HIS A 342 31.14 -5.06 11.85
CA HIS A 342 32.28 -5.06 10.94
C HIS A 342 33.12 -3.82 11.12
N PRO A 343 34.44 -4.02 11.45
CA PRO A 343 35.41 -2.95 11.71
C PRO A 343 35.76 -2.15 10.47
#